data_0829fdadfa9d9c0c49d83b07b80afffa
#
_entry.id   0829fdadfa9d9c0c49d83b07b80afffa
#
_cell.length_a   1.000
_cell.length_b   1.000
_cell.length_c   1.000
_cell.angle_alpha   90.00
_cell.angle_beta   90.00
_cell.angle_gamma   90.00
#
_symmetry.space_group_name_H-M   'P 1'
#
loop_
_entity.id
_entity.type
_entity.pdbx_description
1 polymer ?
#
loop_
_entity_poly.entity_id
_entity_poly.type
_entity_poly.pdbx_seq_one_letter_code
_entity_poly.pdbx_strand_id
1 'polypeptide(L)'
;MEDINSELNEQKRKVDFNSYDMSVKELISMVNDGLIDIAPEYQRQFRWDALRQSTLIESIFLGIPVPSLFMATNPDGTWEVIDGVQRLSSIINFAAEKDSSARKKIKKEIPLQLCGLKKMKSFNEKDFKCLPRSLQIDFLLKPLKITTLSDKSDKSIRFDLFERLNTGGIKLSDQEIRSCIFSCLLYTSDAADD
;
A
#
# COMPACT_ATOMS: atom_id res chain seq x y z
N MET A 1 22.49 -19.80 -30.17
CA MET A 1 21.28 -19.98 -29.33
C MET A 1 21.72 -19.58 -27.94
N GLU A 2 21.37 -18.38 -27.50
CA GLU A 2 21.51 -18.05 -26.09
C GLU A 2 20.74 -19.08 -25.29
N ASP A 3 21.37 -19.61 -24.27
CA ASP A 3 20.74 -20.66 -23.45
C ASP A 3 19.57 -20.00 -22.68
N ILE A 4 18.34 -20.39 -22.98
CA ILE A 4 17.12 -19.91 -22.32
C ILE A 4 17.26 -19.93 -20.79
N ASN A 5 17.98 -20.91 -20.26
CA ASN A 5 18.26 -21.00 -18.83
C ASN A 5 19.21 -19.90 -18.35
N SER A 6 20.16 -19.46 -19.16
CA SER A 6 21.07 -18.38 -18.84
C SER A 6 20.31 -17.05 -18.74
N GLU A 7 19.48 -16.75 -19.74
CA GLU A 7 18.62 -15.57 -19.74
C GLU A 7 17.67 -15.54 -18.54
N LEU A 8 16.98 -16.66 -18.28
CA LEU A 8 16.07 -16.76 -17.13
C LEU A 8 16.82 -16.54 -15.80
N ASN A 9 18.00 -17.13 -15.64
CA ASN A 9 18.78 -16.99 -14.41
C ASN A 9 19.31 -15.57 -14.23
N GLU A 10 19.71 -14.90 -15.30
CA GLU A 10 20.09 -13.50 -15.25
C GLU A 10 18.94 -12.60 -14.79
N GLN A 11 17.73 -12.77 -15.34
CA GLN A 11 16.57 -11.99 -14.93
C GLN A 11 16.12 -12.30 -13.50
N LYS A 12 16.18 -13.56 -13.07
CA LYS A 12 15.88 -13.95 -11.68
C LYS A 12 16.79 -13.30 -10.65
N ARG A 13 18.07 -13.12 -10.95
CA ARG A 13 19.05 -12.47 -10.05
C ARG A 13 18.77 -10.99 -9.80
N LYS A 14 18.02 -10.35 -10.72
CA LYS A 14 17.65 -8.93 -10.61
C LYS A 14 16.45 -8.70 -9.68
N VAL A 15 15.78 -9.76 -9.25
CA VAL A 15 14.53 -9.68 -8.48
C VAL A 15 14.75 -10.30 -7.10
N ASP A 16 14.65 -9.49 -6.06
CA ASP A 16 14.76 -9.92 -4.66
C ASP A 16 13.54 -9.43 -3.87
N PHE A 17 12.69 -10.38 -3.43
CA PHE A 17 11.48 -10.11 -2.67
C PHE A 17 11.55 -10.70 -1.28
N ASN A 18 11.07 -9.93 -0.30
CA ASN A 18 10.79 -10.42 1.03
C ASN A 18 9.28 -10.37 1.32
N SER A 19 8.80 -11.28 2.14
CA SER A 19 7.39 -11.31 2.57
C SER A 19 7.30 -11.25 4.08
N TYR A 20 6.39 -10.41 4.58
CA TYR A 20 6.11 -10.20 5.99
C TYR A 20 4.62 -10.30 6.25
N ASP A 21 4.25 -10.83 7.43
CA ASP A 21 2.91 -10.69 7.97
C ASP A 21 2.99 -9.62 9.08
N MET A 22 2.35 -8.48 8.84
CA MET A 22 2.39 -7.33 9.74
C MET A 22 0.99 -7.01 10.25
N SER A 23 0.88 -6.67 11.54
CA SER A 23 -0.39 -6.24 12.10
C SER A 23 -0.85 -4.90 11.53
N VAL A 24 -2.16 -4.68 11.48
CA VAL A 24 -2.74 -3.37 11.12
C VAL A 24 -2.13 -2.26 11.97
N LYS A 25 -1.95 -2.49 13.29
CA LYS A 25 -1.34 -1.52 14.20
C LYS A 25 0.07 -1.13 13.76
N GLU A 26 0.89 -2.12 13.45
CA GLU A 26 2.28 -1.91 13.03
C GLU A 26 2.36 -1.13 11.73
N LEU A 27 1.54 -1.47 10.73
CA LEU A 27 1.47 -0.73 9.47
C LEU A 27 1.10 0.76 9.69
N ILE A 28 0.09 1.03 10.53
CA ILE A 28 -0.30 2.41 10.85
C ILE A 28 0.85 3.13 11.56
N SER A 29 1.56 2.47 12.49
CA SER A 29 2.72 3.05 13.18
C SER A 29 3.83 3.41 12.20
N MET A 30 4.21 2.49 11.31
CA MET A 30 5.26 2.74 10.32
C MET A 30 4.93 3.90 9.39
N VAL A 31 3.65 4.07 9.01
CA VAL A 31 3.23 5.25 8.24
C VAL A 31 3.32 6.53 9.06
N ASN A 32 2.92 6.50 10.35
CA ASN A 32 3.02 7.65 11.25
C ASN A 32 4.48 8.09 11.43
N ASP A 33 5.38 7.13 11.57
CA ASP A 33 6.80 7.35 11.82
C ASP A 33 7.58 7.72 10.54
N GLY A 34 6.90 7.74 9.38
CA GLY A 34 7.50 8.08 8.09
C GLY A 34 8.32 6.94 7.47
N LEU A 35 8.27 5.73 8.04
CA LEU A 35 8.97 4.55 7.53
C LEU A 35 8.27 3.94 6.29
N ILE A 36 6.98 4.23 6.11
CA ILE A 36 6.22 3.89 4.90
C ILE A 36 5.71 5.17 4.25
N ASP A 37 6.08 5.39 2.99
CA ASP A 37 5.50 6.43 2.14
C ASP A 37 4.31 5.89 1.36
N ILE A 38 3.13 6.50 1.59
CA ILE A 38 1.87 6.12 0.96
C ILE A 38 1.44 7.07 -0.15
N ALA A 39 2.15 8.17 -0.33
CA ALA A 39 1.82 9.22 -1.27
C ALA A 39 3.00 9.59 -2.18
N PRO A 40 3.59 8.64 -2.92
CA PRO A 40 4.51 9.01 -3.98
C PRO A 40 3.81 9.96 -4.94
N GLU A 41 4.52 10.95 -5.47
CA GLU A 41 3.97 12.03 -6.31
C GLU A 41 3.17 11.54 -7.52
N TYR A 42 3.46 10.32 -7.99
CA TYR A 42 2.84 9.66 -9.13
C TYR A 42 1.64 8.78 -8.81
N GLN A 43 1.31 8.54 -7.50
CA GLN A 43 0.17 7.70 -7.16
C GLN A 43 -1.12 8.52 -7.06
N ARG A 44 -2.21 7.94 -7.62
CA ARG A 44 -3.54 8.55 -7.61
C ARG A 44 -3.97 8.90 -6.20
N GLN A 45 -4.59 10.07 -6.04
CA GLN A 45 -5.28 10.44 -4.82
C GLN A 45 -6.19 9.31 -4.32
N PHE A 46 -6.36 9.19 -3.01
CA PHE A 46 -7.26 8.22 -2.39
C PHE A 46 -8.69 8.39 -2.94
N ARG A 47 -9.13 7.44 -3.77
CA ARG A 47 -10.36 7.55 -4.60
C ARG A 47 -11.46 6.56 -4.24
N TRP A 48 -11.16 5.54 -3.42
CA TRP A 48 -12.20 4.59 -3.04
C TRP A 48 -13.32 5.29 -2.29
N ASP A 49 -14.56 5.04 -2.71
CA ASP A 49 -15.76 5.47 -1.99
C ASP A 49 -15.89 4.75 -0.64
N ALA A 50 -16.80 5.24 0.19
CA ALA A 50 -17.02 4.70 1.53
C ALA A 50 -17.46 3.22 1.50
N LEU A 51 -18.26 2.83 0.49
CA LEU A 51 -18.74 1.45 0.35
C LEU A 51 -17.58 0.47 0.09
N ARG A 52 -16.69 0.82 -0.84
CA ARG A 52 -15.53 -0.03 -1.19
C ARG A 52 -14.54 -0.13 -0.02
N GLN A 53 -14.31 0.98 0.68
CA GLN A 53 -13.52 0.98 1.91
C GLN A 53 -14.16 0.08 2.98
N SER A 54 -15.47 0.22 3.23
CA SER A 54 -16.20 -0.58 4.21
C SER A 54 -16.16 -2.07 3.90
N THR A 55 -16.27 -2.46 2.63
CA THR A 55 -16.17 -3.85 2.20
C THR A 55 -14.77 -4.43 2.49
N LEU A 56 -13.71 -3.64 2.33
CA LEU A 56 -12.37 -4.06 2.73
C LEU A 56 -12.28 -4.27 4.24
N ILE A 57 -12.78 -3.34 5.04
CA ILE A 57 -12.78 -3.44 6.50
C ILE A 57 -13.58 -4.67 6.97
N GLU A 58 -14.75 -4.93 6.37
CA GLU A 58 -15.54 -6.15 6.62
C GLU A 58 -14.71 -7.41 6.33
N SER A 59 -14.00 -7.44 5.20
CA SER A 59 -13.15 -8.57 4.81
C SER A 59 -12.05 -8.84 5.85
N ILE A 60 -11.40 -7.79 6.34
CA ILE A 60 -10.35 -7.91 7.37
C ILE A 60 -10.93 -8.45 8.69
N PHE A 61 -12.07 -7.93 9.16
CA PHE A 61 -12.74 -8.45 10.36
C PHE A 61 -13.09 -9.93 10.23
N LEU A 62 -13.62 -10.33 9.09
CA LEU A 62 -14.03 -11.71 8.80
C LEU A 62 -12.87 -12.65 8.52
N GLY A 63 -11.63 -12.16 8.45
CA GLY A 63 -10.46 -12.98 8.10
C GLY A 63 -10.47 -13.45 6.65
N ILE A 64 -11.22 -12.79 5.78
CA ILE A 64 -11.20 -13.06 4.33
C ILE A 64 -9.86 -12.58 3.78
N PRO A 65 -9.13 -13.41 3.00
CA PRO A 65 -7.84 -13.03 2.45
C PRO A 65 -7.91 -11.73 1.64
N VAL A 66 -7.06 -10.79 2.01
CA VAL A 66 -6.88 -9.52 1.30
C VAL A 66 -5.60 -9.64 0.47
N PRO A 67 -5.58 -9.15 -0.80
CA PRO A 67 -4.36 -9.15 -1.60
C PRO A 67 -3.20 -8.46 -0.85
N SER A 68 -1.97 -8.97 -1.02
CA SER A 68 -0.76 -8.41 -0.41
C SER A 68 -0.59 -6.94 -0.78
N LEU A 69 -0.05 -6.14 0.15
CA LEU A 69 0.47 -4.83 -0.16
C LEU A 69 1.88 -4.98 -0.74
N PHE A 70 2.15 -4.36 -1.87
CA PHE A 70 3.48 -4.38 -2.49
C PHE A 70 4.20 -3.07 -2.22
N MET A 71 5.44 -3.17 -1.74
CA MET A 71 6.28 -2.03 -1.39
C MET A 71 7.67 -2.18 -1.99
N ALA A 72 8.35 -1.08 -2.26
CA ALA A 72 9.78 -1.06 -2.59
C ALA A 72 10.56 -0.51 -1.40
N THR A 73 11.72 -1.10 -1.14
CA THR A 73 12.67 -0.56 -0.17
C THR A 73 13.51 0.53 -0.84
N ASN A 74 13.60 1.69 -0.22
CA ASN A 74 14.45 2.79 -0.64
C ASN A 74 15.88 2.64 -0.08
N PRO A 75 16.89 3.35 -0.64
CA PRO A 75 18.27 3.28 -0.14
C PRO A 75 18.43 3.70 1.32
N ASP A 76 17.55 4.55 1.85
CA ASP A 76 17.52 4.97 3.25
C ASP A 76 16.81 3.97 4.19
N GLY A 77 16.33 2.84 3.65
CA GLY A 77 15.62 1.80 4.39
C GLY A 77 14.12 2.06 4.55
N THR A 78 13.59 3.19 4.11
CA THR A 78 12.13 3.45 4.08
C THR A 78 11.45 2.61 3.01
N TRP A 79 10.14 2.45 3.11
CA TRP A 79 9.35 1.72 2.12
C TRP A 79 8.40 2.66 1.39
N GLU A 80 8.29 2.44 0.09
CA GLU A 80 7.35 3.11 -0.79
C GLU A 80 6.27 2.13 -1.25
N VAL A 81 4.99 2.52 -1.19
CA VAL A 81 3.89 1.63 -1.61
C VAL A 81 3.80 1.60 -3.13
N ILE A 82 4.05 0.43 -3.75
CA ILE A 82 3.91 0.19 -5.19
C ILE A 82 2.46 -0.15 -5.55
N ASP A 83 1.85 -1.10 -4.82
CA ASP A 83 0.43 -1.44 -4.97
C ASP A 83 -0.24 -1.61 -3.60
N GLY A 84 -1.50 -1.24 -3.54
CA GLY A 84 -2.30 -1.32 -2.32
C GLY A 84 -2.49 0.01 -1.60
N VAL A 85 -2.12 1.16 -2.20
CA VAL A 85 -2.36 2.50 -1.62
C VAL A 85 -3.80 2.68 -1.18
N GLN A 86 -4.78 2.29 -2.00
CA GLN A 86 -6.19 2.42 -1.66
C GLN A 86 -6.58 1.56 -0.46
N ARG A 87 -6.01 0.36 -0.34
CA ARG A 87 -6.23 -0.57 0.78
C ARG A 87 -5.63 -0.02 2.07
N LEU A 88 -4.36 0.37 2.03
CA LEU A 88 -3.66 0.94 3.18
C LEU A 88 -4.32 2.25 3.63
N SER A 89 -4.68 3.14 2.70
CA SER A 89 -5.39 4.38 2.99
C SER A 89 -6.77 4.14 3.61
N SER A 90 -7.50 3.09 3.19
CA SER A 90 -8.79 2.73 3.79
C SER A 90 -8.64 2.27 5.24
N ILE A 91 -7.61 1.48 5.53
CA ILE A 91 -7.28 1.01 6.87
C ILE A 91 -6.92 2.21 7.77
N ILE A 92 -6.09 3.12 7.28
CA ILE A 92 -5.71 4.35 8.00
C ILE A 92 -6.95 5.22 8.23
N ASN A 93 -7.78 5.42 7.20
CA ASN A 93 -9.00 6.23 7.31
C ASN A 93 -9.99 5.66 8.35
N PHE A 94 -10.01 4.34 8.54
CA PHE A 94 -10.85 3.70 9.54
C PHE A 94 -10.24 3.74 10.94
N ALA A 95 -9.00 3.28 11.12
CA ALA A 95 -8.44 2.93 12.41
C ALA A 95 -7.39 3.91 12.97
N ALA A 96 -6.81 4.80 12.14
CA ALA A 96 -5.79 5.73 12.63
C ALA A 96 -6.41 6.89 13.43
N GLU A 97 -5.65 7.40 14.41
CA GLU A 97 -6.02 8.57 15.21
C GLU A 97 -6.28 9.79 14.32
N LYS A 98 -7.25 10.65 14.74
CA LYS A 98 -7.71 11.79 13.93
C LYS A 98 -6.57 12.74 13.55
N ASP A 99 -5.67 13.02 14.49
CA ASP A 99 -4.60 13.99 14.30
C ASP A 99 -3.26 13.35 13.92
N SER A 100 -3.27 12.05 13.58
CA SER A 100 -2.06 11.29 13.24
C SER A 100 -1.44 11.74 11.93
N SER A 101 -0.10 11.60 11.81
CA SER A 101 0.62 11.85 10.58
C SER A 101 0.09 10.99 9.42
N ALA A 102 -0.21 9.72 9.67
CA ALA A 102 -0.79 8.82 8.68
C ALA A 102 -2.09 9.37 8.08
N ARG A 103 -2.99 9.89 8.91
CA ARG A 103 -4.25 10.46 8.45
C ARG A 103 -4.04 11.73 7.62
N LYS A 104 -3.11 12.59 8.02
CA LYS A 104 -2.74 13.79 7.24
C LYS A 104 -2.22 13.42 5.86
N LYS A 105 -1.42 12.37 5.75
CA LYS A 105 -0.90 11.87 4.45
C LYS A 105 -2.00 11.44 3.49
N ILE A 106 -3.08 10.81 3.97
CA ILE A 106 -4.21 10.42 3.12
C ILE A 106 -5.21 11.56 2.84
N LYS A 107 -5.00 12.74 3.44
CA LYS A 107 -5.85 13.95 3.29
C LYS A 107 -7.33 13.69 3.60
N LYS A 108 -7.60 12.91 4.66
CA LYS A 108 -8.97 12.60 5.15
C LYS A 108 -9.12 13.09 6.58
N GLU A 109 -9.95 14.13 6.77
CA GLU A 109 -10.24 14.71 8.08
C GLU A 109 -11.27 13.90 8.86
N ILE A 110 -12.29 13.39 8.15
CA ILE A 110 -13.40 12.65 8.73
C ILE A 110 -13.07 11.15 8.69
N PRO A 111 -13.13 10.45 9.85
CA PRO A 111 -12.98 8.99 9.89
C PRO A 111 -14.01 8.28 9.04
N LEU A 112 -13.64 7.12 8.50
CA LEU A 112 -14.59 6.28 7.77
C LEU A 112 -15.70 5.81 8.70
N GLN A 113 -16.92 6.12 8.35
CA GLN A 113 -18.12 5.46 8.87
C GLN A 113 -18.46 4.30 7.94
N LEU A 114 -18.56 3.09 8.49
CA LEU A 114 -18.85 1.89 7.71
C LEU A 114 -20.27 1.97 7.13
N CYS A 115 -20.42 1.55 5.88
CA CYS A 115 -21.70 1.59 5.19
C CYS A 115 -21.87 0.41 4.23
N GLY A 116 -23.13 0.05 3.96
CA GLY A 116 -23.49 -0.96 2.96
C GLY A 116 -23.04 -2.40 3.27
N LEU A 117 -22.65 -2.68 4.50
CA LEU A 117 -22.21 -4.00 4.94
C LEU A 117 -23.41 -4.96 4.99
N LYS A 118 -23.27 -6.11 4.34
CA LYS A 118 -24.32 -7.12 4.22
C LYS A 118 -24.21 -8.22 5.28
N LYS A 119 -23.00 -8.59 5.65
CA LYS A 119 -22.69 -9.64 6.64
C LYS A 119 -22.60 -9.09 8.06
N MET A 120 -22.06 -7.87 8.21
CA MET A 120 -21.87 -7.21 9.51
C MET A 120 -22.80 -5.98 9.63
N LYS A 121 -24.12 -6.18 9.49
CA LYS A 121 -25.10 -5.09 9.40
C LYS A 121 -25.08 -4.12 10.60
N SER A 122 -24.80 -4.61 11.81
CA SER A 122 -24.70 -3.80 13.02
C SER A 122 -23.51 -2.86 13.07
N PHE A 123 -22.55 -3.03 12.16
CA PHE A 123 -21.38 -2.16 12.01
C PHE A 123 -21.66 -0.95 11.11
N ASN A 124 -22.73 -0.97 10.33
CA ASN A 124 -23.09 0.19 9.51
C ASN A 124 -23.27 1.42 10.40
N GLU A 125 -22.86 2.57 9.89
CA GLU A 125 -22.88 3.88 10.56
C GLU A 125 -21.93 3.98 11.78
N LYS A 126 -21.09 2.97 12.02
CA LYS A 126 -20.06 3.00 13.07
C LYS A 126 -18.71 3.39 12.49
N ASP A 127 -18.00 4.23 13.21
CA ASP A 127 -16.56 4.43 13.05
C ASP A 127 -15.78 3.51 14.00
N PHE A 128 -14.45 3.53 13.90
CA PHE A 128 -13.58 2.67 14.71
C PHE A 128 -13.75 2.93 16.22
N LYS A 129 -13.93 4.19 16.64
CA LYS A 129 -14.05 4.56 18.06
C LYS A 129 -15.38 4.12 18.66
N CYS A 130 -16.41 3.99 17.84
CA CYS A 130 -17.73 3.50 18.25
C CYS A 130 -17.78 1.99 18.50
N LEU A 131 -16.74 1.24 18.09
CA LEU A 131 -16.67 -0.20 18.31
C LEU A 131 -16.27 -0.54 19.75
N PRO A 132 -16.75 -1.65 20.30
CA PRO A 132 -16.25 -2.20 21.57
C PRO A 132 -14.71 -2.36 21.56
N ARG A 133 -14.08 -2.13 22.69
CA ARG A 133 -12.61 -2.18 22.81
C ARG A 133 -12.01 -3.49 22.33
N SER A 134 -12.70 -4.61 22.60
CA SER A 134 -12.27 -5.96 22.14
C SER A 134 -12.18 -6.03 20.60
N LEU A 135 -13.15 -5.48 19.89
CA LEU A 135 -13.17 -5.44 18.43
C LEU A 135 -12.12 -4.48 17.86
N GLN A 136 -11.87 -3.35 18.55
CA GLN A 136 -10.78 -2.46 18.16
C GLN A 136 -9.43 -3.19 18.25
N ILE A 137 -9.17 -3.91 19.34
CA ILE A 137 -7.93 -4.67 19.53
C ILE A 137 -7.84 -5.79 18.49
N ASP A 138 -8.92 -6.57 18.30
CA ASP A 138 -8.95 -7.64 17.29
C ASP A 138 -8.58 -7.11 15.90
N PHE A 139 -9.16 -5.99 15.49
CA PHE A 139 -8.85 -5.37 14.20
C PHE A 139 -7.39 -4.91 14.10
N LEU A 140 -6.87 -4.25 15.13
CA LEU A 140 -5.49 -3.76 15.15
C LEU A 140 -4.45 -4.89 15.10
N LEU A 141 -4.80 -6.08 15.59
CA LEU A 141 -3.93 -7.26 15.59
C LEU A 141 -4.08 -8.12 14.32
N LYS A 142 -5.04 -7.84 13.43
CA LYS A 142 -5.19 -8.60 12.18
C LYS A 142 -3.91 -8.51 11.35
N PRO A 143 -3.35 -9.66 10.91
CA PRO A 143 -2.20 -9.68 10.04
C PRO A 143 -2.59 -9.35 8.60
N LEU A 144 -1.73 -8.60 7.94
CA LEU A 144 -1.80 -8.32 6.50
C LEU A 144 -0.48 -8.74 5.87
N LYS A 145 -0.56 -9.35 4.70
CA LYS A 145 0.63 -9.75 3.95
C LYS A 145 1.23 -8.58 3.22
N ILE A 146 2.52 -8.35 3.47
CA ILE A 146 3.34 -7.33 2.82
C ILE A 146 4.39 -8.05 1.98
N THR A 147 4.60 -7.60 0.76
CA THR A 147 5.69 -8.06 -0.09
C THR A 147 6.55 -6.86 -0.42
N THR A 148 7.83 -6.92 -0.07
CA THR A 148 8.77 -5.83 -0.35
C THR A 148 9.76 -6.24 -1.43
N LEU A 149 9.99 -5.35 -2.39
CA LEU A 149 11.09 -5.43 -3.34
C LEU A 149 12.33 -4.82 -2.69
N SER A 150 13.44 -5.55 -2.70
CA SER A 150 14.71 -5.10 -2.12
C SER A 150 15.27 -3.88 -2.88
N ASP A 151 16.04 -3.04 -2.20
CA ASP A 151 16.82 -1.93 -2.77
C ASP A 151 17.89 -2.40 -3.76
N LYS A 152 18.33 -3.67 -3.62
CA LYS A 152 19.28 -4.34 -4.54
C LYS A 152 18.66 -4.68 -5.89
N SER A 153 17.33 -4.66 -5.99
CA SER A 153 16.65 -4.93 -7.26
C SER A 153 16.83 -3.76 -8.23
N ASP A 154 16.96 -4.09 -9.52
CA ASP A 154 17.09 -3.07 -10.56
C ASP A 154 15.87 -2.13 -10.57
N LYS A 155 16.12 -0.82 -10.78
CA LYS A 155 15.06 0.20 -10.85
C LYS A 155 14.03 -0.10 -11.94
N SER A 156 14.46 -0.71 -13.06
CA SER A 156 13.56 -1.14 -14.13
C SER A 156 12.52 -2.14 -13.64
N ILE A 157 12.89 -3.01 -12.68
CA ILE A 157 12.00 -4.04 -12.13
C ILE A 157 10.90 -3.40 -11.26
N ARG A 158 11.20 -2.32 -10.53
CA ARG A 158 10.17 -1.58 -9.77
C ARG A 158 9.07 -1.07 -10.69
N PHE A 159 9.49 -0.55 -11.85
CA PHE A 159 8.57 -0.04 -12.87
C PHE A 159 7.76 -1.15 -13.51
N ASP A 160 8.40 -2.22 -13.98
CA ASP A 160 7.74 -3.40 -14.55
C ASP A 160 6.72 -4.01 -13.59
N LEU A 161 7.09 -4.11 -12.30
CA LEU A 161 6.21 -4.61 -11.26
C LEU A 161 5.00 -3.69 -11.07
N PHE A 162 5.23 -2.38 -10.99
CA PHE A 162 4.16 -1.39 -10.88
C PHE A 162 3.19 -1.48 -12.06
N GLU A 163 3.69 -1.58 -13.29
CA GLU A 163 2.87 -1.73 -14.49
C GLU A 163 2.07 -3.04 -14.45
N ARG A 164 2.71 -4.17 -14.16
CA ARG A 164 2.06 -5.49 -14.10
C ARG A 164 1.00 -5.60 -13.01
N LEU A 165 1.26 -5.05 -11.82
CA LEU A 165 0.31 -5.08 -10.70
C LEU A 165 -0.89 -4.16 -10.97
N ASN A 166 -0.68 -3.01 -11.60
CA ASN A 166 -1.75 -2.07 -11.93
C ASN A 166 -2.57 -2.48 -13.15
N THR A 167 -2.07 -3.34 -14.06
CA THR A 167 -2.85 -3.83 -15.22
C THR A 167 -3.99 -4.76 -14.82
N GLY A 168 -3.97 -5.35 -13.63
CA GLY A 168 -5.09 -6.14 -13.06
C GLY A 168 -6.24 -5.33 -12.48
N GLY A 169 -6.11 -4.00 -12.38
CA GLY A 169 -7.11 -3.07 -11.86
C GLY A 169 -7.56 -2.01 -12.88
N ILE A 170 -7.93 -0.82 -12.40
CA ILE A 170 -8.20 0.32 -13.29
C ILE A 170 -6.87 0.78 -13.90
N LYS A 171 -6.71 0.60 -15.21
CA LYS A 171 -5.48 0.98 -15.94
C LYS A 171 -5.06 2.41 -15.63
N LEU A 172 -3.77 2.59 -15.36
CA LEU A 172 -3.14 3.91 -15.40
C LEU A 172 -3.19 4.45 -16.83
N SER A 173 -3.39 5.75 -16.98
CA SER A 173 -3.21 6.40 -18.29
C SER A 173 -1.73 6.45 -18.65
N ASP A 174 -1.42 6.50 -19.94
CA ASP A 174 -0.04 6.63 -20.45
C ASP A 174 0.69 7.84 -19.86
N GLN A 175 -0.05 8.89 -19.48
CA GLN A 175 0.49 10.09 -18.87
C GLN A 175 0.86 9.87 -17.39
N GLU A 176 0.09 9.08 -16.64
CA GLU A 176 0.41 8.69 -15.27
C GLU A 176 1.62 7.75 -15.24
N ILE A 177 1.72 6.83 -16.21
CA ILE A 177 2.88 5.96 -16.40
C ILE A 177 4.14 6.80 -16.70
N ARG A 178 4.04 7.79 -17.61
CA ARG A 178 5.15 8.70 -17.93
C ARG A 178 5.58 9.54 -16.74
N SER A 179 4.65 10.05 -15.93
CA SER A 179 4.98 10.80 -14.72
C SER A 179 5.75 9.96 -13.71
N CYS A 180 5.43 8.67 -13.57
CA CYS A 180 6.23 7.72 -12.78
C CYS A 180 7.67 7.62 -13.29
N ILE A 181 7.86 7.52 -14.60
CA ILE A 181 9.19 7.43 -15.23
C ILE A 181 10.01 8.71 -14.98
N PHE A 182 9.40 9.89 -15.15
CA PHE A 182 10.10 11.17 -14.99
C PHE A 182 10.47 11.45 -13.54
N SER A 183 9.62 11.14 -12.56
CA SER A 183 9.96 11.29 -11.15
C SER A 183 11.14 10.38 -10.75
N CYS A 184 11.18 9.14 -11.21
CA CYS A 184 12.31 8.25 -11.01
C CYS A 184 13.62 8.77 -11.63
N LEU A 185 13.54 9.48 -12.77
CA LEU A 185 14.71 10.01 -13.47
C LEU A 185 15.24 11.31 -12.83
N LEU A 186 14.37 12.16 -12.29
CA LEU A 186 14.77 13.43 -11.64
C LEU A 186 15.54 13.18 -10.33
N TYR A 187 15.17 12.17 -9.55
CA TYR A 187 15.93 11.78 -8.34
C TYR A 187 17.33 11.21 -8.65
N THR A 188 17.66 10.93 -9.91
CA THR A 188 18.98 10.41 -10.31
C THR A 188 19.92 11.48 -10.83
N SER A 189 19.45 12.68 -11.18
CA SER A 189 20.31 13.78 -11.64
C SER A 189 20.89 14.61 -10.49
N ASP A 190 20.18 14.68 -9.33
CA ASP A 190 20.67 15.46 -8.18
C ASP A 190 21.68 14.71 -7.30
N ALA A 191 21.90 13.40 -7.55
CA ALA A 191 22.86 12.58 -6.80
C ALA A 191 24.22 12.41 -7.53
N ALA A 192 24.42 13.07 -8.66
CA ALA A 192 25.63 12.94 -9.48
C ALA A 192 26.54 14.20 -9.48
N ASP A 193 26.17 15.24 -8.72
CA ASP A 193 26.95 16.47 -8.57
C ASP A 193 27.20 16.78 -7.07
N ASP A 194 27.94 15.89 -6.40
CA ASP A 194 28.74 16.19 -5.20
C ASP A 194 29.97 15.29 -5.13
#